data_b2b354fd5fe319c2881e74799f91e0e3
#
_entry.id   b2b354fd5fe319c2881e74799f91e0e3
#
_cell.length_a   1.000
_cell.length_b   1.000
_cell.length_c   1.000
_cell.angle_alpha   90.00
_cell.angle_beta   90.00
_cell.angle_gamma   90.00
#
_symmetry.space_group_name_H-M   'P 1'
#
loop_
_entity.id
_entity.type
_entity.pdbx_description
1 polymer ?
#
loop_
_entity_poly.entity_id
_entity_poly.type
_entity_poly.pdbx_seq_one_letter_code
_entity_poly.pdbx_strand_id
1 'polypeptide(L)'
;MGDLQLELTVALDDLGVVSWSVSGMPSFAEWASPLATAARMVVQARAPMLLLIGSEGRLFANSGGLALVGARCEGPVLGRPIVEVLPSCADLFAVALARAVRGEGTSFRDQELRCVRDGALTTAWFNLEFTPVQDASGFTLGVLCVASDVTHHVEKARELVVAGK
;
A
#
# COMPACT_ATOMS: atom_id res chain seq x y z
N MET A 1 11.57 22.09 8.06
CA MET A 1 11.61 20.63 8.37
C MET A 1 10.62 20.24 9.45
N GLY A 2 10.42 21.07 10.47
CA GLY A 2 9.43 20.80 11.52
C GLY A 2 7.99 20.76 11.05
N ASP A 3 7.65 21.61 10.08
CA ASP A 3 6.27 21.74 9.59
C ASP A 3 5.82 20.51 8.81
N LEU A 4 6.70 19.91 7.99
CA LEU A 4 6.39 18.71 7.23
C LEU A 4 6.20 17.50 8.16
N GLN A 5 6.99 17.43 9.21
CA GLN A 5 6.85 16.36 10.19
C GLN A 5 5.54 16.50 10.99
N LEU A 6 5.15 17.73 11.30
CA LEU A 6 3.88 18.02 11.96
C LEU A 6 2.70 17.66 11.06
N GLU A 7 2.76 18.03 9.78
CA GLU A 7 1.73 17.68 8.81
C GLU A 7 1.56 16.18 8.67
N LEU A 8 2.66 15.43 8.62
CA LEU A 8 2.63 13.99 8.58
C LEU A 8 2.04 13.40 9.85
N THR A 9 2.41 13.93 11.00
CA THR A 9 1.86 13.51 12.28
C THR A 9 0.35 13.74 12.32
N VAL A 10 -0.12 14.90 11.86
CA VAL A 10 -1.55 15.22 11.77
C VAL A 10 -2.25 14.30 10.79
N ALA A 11 -1.66 14.06 9.62
CA ALA A 11 -2.23 13.14 8.63
C ALA A 11 -2.29 11.72 9.16
N LEU A 12 -1.30 11.29 9.89
CA LEU A 12 -1.27 9.99 10.54
C LEU A 12 -2.34 9.88 11.62
N ASP A 13 -2.52 10.92 12.42
CA ASP A 13 -3.57 10.99 13.44
C ASP A 13 -4.96 10.94 12.80
N ASP A 14 -5.18 11.68 11.72
CA ASP A 14 -6.44 11.70 10.97
C ASP A 14 -6.76 10.31 10.37
N LEU A 15 -5.73 9.53 10.05
CA LEU A 15 -5.89 8.18 9.53
C LEU A 15 -6.00 7.11 10.63
N GLY A 16 -6.07 7.53 11.90
CA GLY A 16 -6.20 6.61 13.02
C GLY A 16 -4.88 5.99 13.47
N VAL A 17 -3.76 6.63 13.17
CA VAL A 17 -2.42 6.13 13.51
C VAL A 17 -2.11 6.21 15.01
N VAL A 18 -3.04 6.70 15.82
CA VAL A 18 -2.92 6.60 17.27
C VAL A 18 -2.69 5.16 17.72
N SER A 19 -3.18 4.19 16.95
CA SER A 19 -2.92 2.77 17.17
C SER A 19 -1.57 2.29 16.65
N TRP A 20 -0.79 3.17 16.00
CA TRP A 20 0.49 2.79 15.39
C TRP A 20 1.48 2.27 16.42
N SER A 21 1.60 2.97 17.57
CA SER A 21 2.45 2.51 18.67
C SER A 21 1.94 1.22 19.31
N VAL A 22 0.62 0.99 19.30
CA VAL A 22 0.01 -0.23 19.84
C VAL A 22 0.33 -1.44 18.95
N SER A 23 0.56 -1.23 17.67
CA SER A 23 0.93 -2.30 16.72
C SER A 23 2.39 -2.76 16.88
N GLY A 24 3.16 -2.14 17.76
CA GLY A 24 4.57 -2.47 17.98
C GLY A 24 5.52 -1.75 17.05
N MET A 25 5.02 -0.82 16.22
CA MET A 25 5.86 0.00 15.35
C MET A 25 6.47 1.16 16.14
N PRO A 26 7.72 1.54 15.85
CA PRO A 26 8.30 2.75 16.42
C PRO A 26 7.52 4.00 15.97
N SER A 27 7.63 5.09 16.72
CA SER A 27 7.04 6.36 16.31
C SER A 27 7.65 6.82 14.99
N PHE A 28 6.90 7.60 14.20
CA PHE A 28 7.37 8.11 12.92
C PHE A 28 8.72 8.82 13.02
N ALA A 29 8.96 9.52 14.13
CA ALA A 29 10.21 10.22 14.35
C ALA A 29 11.42 9.28 14.45
N GLU A 30 11.21 8.02 14.78
CA GLU A 30 12.26 7.00 14.92
C GLU A 30 12.52 6.23 13.63
N TRP A 31 11.72 6.48 12.59
CA TRP A 31 11.89 5.77 11.33
C TRP A 31 13.19 6.19 10.65
N ALA A 32 13.84 5.22 9.99
CA ALA A 32 15.00 5.49 9.15
C ALA A 32 14.65 6.50 8.06
N SER A 33 15.60 7.37 7.72
CA SER A 33 15.38 8.50 6.81
C SER A 33 14.78 8.12 5.46
N PRO A 34 15.23 7.06 4.75
CA PRO A 34 14.59 6.68 3.48
C PRO A 34 13.13 6.26 3.67
N LEU A 35 12.81 5.59 4.75
CA LEU A 35 11.44 5.15 5.04
C LEU A 35 10.53 6.34 5.34
N ALA A 36 11.03 7.31 6.12
CA ALA A 36 10.32 8.54 6.42
C ALA A 36 10.03 9.35 5.15
N THR A 37 10.99 9.41 4.23
CA THR A 37 10.82 10.09 2.94
C THR A 37 9.74 9.39 2.10
N ALA A 38 9.78 8.07 2.04
CA ALA A 38 8.76 7.30 1.33
C ALA A 38 7.37 7.52 1.91
N ALA A 39 7.25 7.56 3.23
CA ALA A 39 5.97 7.86 3.90
C ALA A 39 5.44 9.25 3.54
N ARG A 40 6.30 10.24 3.45
CA ARG A 40 5.90 11.58 3.00
C ARG A 40 5.37 11.57 1.57
N MET A 41 6.03 10.83 0.70
CA MET A 41 5.57 10.66 -0.68
C MET A 41 4.19 10.04 -0.73
N VAL A 42 3.95 9.02 0.07
CA VAL A 42 2.64 8.36 0.17
C VAL A 42 1.56 9.36 0.59
N VAL A 43 1.79 10.12 1.65
CA VAL A 43 0.81 11.08 2.17
C VAL A 43 0.50 12.17 1.14
N GLN A 44 1.51 12.62 0.39
CA GLN A 44 1.37 13.72 -0.58
C GLN A 44 0.84 13.25 -1.94
N ALA A 45 0.92 11.97 -2.24
CA ALA A 45 0.52 11.45 -3.54
C ALA A 45 -1.00 11.44 -3.69
N ARG A 46 -1.46 11.67 -4.92
CA ARG A 46 -2.87 11.55 -5.28
C ARG A 46 -3.22 10.14 -5.70
N ALA A 47 -2.25 9.42 -6.28
CA ALA A 47 -2.44 8.03 -6.63
C ALA A 47 -2.55 7.17 -5.36
N PRO A 48 -3.35 6.09 -5.38
CA PRO A 48 -3.38 5.14 -4.28
C PRO A 48 -1.99 4.53 -4.05
N MET A 49 -1.49 4.64 -2.84
CA MET A 49 -0.18 4.12 -2.47
C MET A 49 -0.22 3.40 -1.14
N LEU A 50 0.54 2.31 -1.07
CA LEU A 50 0.80 1.57 0.14
C LEU A 50 2.31 1.59 0.41
N LEU A 51 2.67 1.66 1.68
CA LEU A 51 4.05 1.45 2.11
C LEU A 51 4.03 0.27 3.07
N LEU A 52 4.74 -0.79 2.71
CA LEU A 52 4.84 -2.00 3.50
C LEU A 52 6.17 -1.97 4.23
N ILE A 53 6.12 -1.92 5.55
CA ILE A 53 7.27 -1.62 6.39
C ILE A 53 7.80 -2.88 7.06
N GLY A 54 9.10 -3.10 6.94
CA GLY A 54 9.80 -4.22 7.56
C GLY A 54 9.51 -5.54 6.86
N SER A 55 10.04 -6.63 7.41
CA SER A 55 9.91 -7.97 6.86
C SER A 55 8.47 -8.52 6.92
N GLU A 56 7.67 -8.00 7.86
CA GLU A 56 6.27 -8.38 8.00
C GLU A 56 5.35 -7.60 7.06
N GLY A 57 5.86 -6.57 6.39
CA GLY A 57 5.07 -5.73 5.49
C GLY A 57 3.95 -4.99 6.21
N ARG A 58 4.27 -4.27 7.27
CA ARG A 58 3.28 -3.52 8.05
C ARG A 58 2.76 -2.35 7.23
N LEU A 59 1.46 -2.21 7.20
CA LEU A 59 0.78 -1.29 6.30
C LEU A 59 0.85 0.16 6.76
N PHE A 60 1.31 1.02 5.87
CA PHE A 60 1.10 2.45 5.89
C PHE A 60 0.51 2.84 4.52
N ALA A 61 -0.49 3.73 4.49
CA ALA A 61 -1.17 4.05 3.25
C ALA A 61 -1.78 5.44 3.28
N ASN A 62 -1.94 6.05 2.10
CA ASN A 62 -2.77 7.24 1.96
C ASN A 62 -4.25 6.84 1.85
N SER A 63 -5.15 7.82 1.75
CA SER A 63 -6.59 7.54 1.70
C SER A 63 -6.97 6.68 0.50
N GLY A 64 -6.34 6.89 -0.66
CA GLY A 64 -6.57 6.05 -1.83
C GLY A 64 -6.11 4.61 -1.61
N GLY A 65 -4.96 4.43 -0.97
CA GLY A 65 -4.46 3.10 -0.61
C GLY A 65 -5.35 2.40 0.41
N LEU A 66 -5.86 3.13 1.40
CA LEU A 66 -6.82 2.58 2.37
C LEU A 66 -8.11 2.13 1.70
N ALA A 67 -8.58 2.86 0.71
CA ALA A 67 -9.76 2.46 -0.06
C ALA A 67 -9.54 1.15 -0.82
N LEU A 68 -8.32 0.89 -1.27
CA LEU A 68 -7.97 -0.38 -1.93
C LEU A 68 -8.04 -1.56 -0.98
N VAL A 69 -7.49 -1.41 0.21
CA VAL A 69 -7.49 -2.50 1.20
C VAL A 69 -8.87 -2.65 1.84
N GLY A 70 -9.68 -1.61 1.75
CA GLY A 70 -11.08 -1.65 2.14
C GLY A 70 -11.31 -1.84 3.63
N ALA A 71 -12.58 -1.89 4.01
CA ALA A 71 -12.99 -2.07 5.39
C ALA A 71 -13.24 -3.55 5.73
N ARG A 72 -12.34 -4.42 5.29
CA ARG A 72 -12.47 -5.87 5.51
C ARG A 72 -12.07 -6.31 6.90
N CYS A 73 -11.26 -5.49 7.56
CA CYS A 73 -10.81 -5.77 8.91
C CYS A 73 -11.56 -4.88 9.88
N GLU A 74 -12.00 -5.45 10.98
CA GLU A 74 -12.53 -4.66 12.08
C GLU A 74 -11.37 -3.90 12.74
N GLY A 75 -11.58 -2.63 13.00
CA GLY A 75 -10.59 -1.79 13.65
C GLY A 75 -9.55 -1.20 12.69
N PRO A 76 -8.55 -0.52 13.25
CA PRO A 76 -7.52 0.14 12.44
C PRO A 76 -6.65 -0.88 11.70
N VAL A 77 -6.41 -0.61 10.40
CA VAL A 77 -5.57 -1.48 9.56
C VAL A 77 -4.12 -1.03 9.49
N LEU A 78 -3.86 0.26 9.76
CA LEU A 78 -2.50 0.80 9.70
C LEU A 78 -1.62 0.17 10.77
N GLY A 79 -0.40 -0.19 10.38
CA GLY A 79 0.55 -0.85 11.26
C GLY A 79 0.41 -2.36 11.35
N ARG A 80 -0.64 -2.93 10.77
CA ARG A 80 -0.85 -4.38 10.76
C ARG A 80 -0.12 -5.02 9.59
N PRO A 81 0.37 -6.27 9.72
CA PRO A 81 0.94 -6.96 8.56
C PRO A 81 -0.05 -7.05 7.43
N ILE A 82 0.41 -6.78 6.20
CA ILE A 82 -0.47 -6.73 5.02
C ILE A 82 -1.19 -8.06 4.77
N VAL A 83 -0.57 -9.18 5.09
CA VAL A 83 -1.19 -10.49 4.90
C VAL A 83 -2.40 -10.71 5.80
N GLU A 84 -2.46 -10.01 6.93
CA GLU A 84 -3.63 -10.02 7.82
C GLU A 84 -4.73 -9.10 7.30
N VAL A 85 -4.35 -8.00 6.66
CA VAL A 85 -5.28 -7.00 6.14
C VAL A 85 -5.94 -7.48 4.84
N LEU A 86 -5.16 -8.12 3.96
CA LEU A 86 -5.63 -8.66 2.68
C LEU A 86 -5.21 -10.12 2.52
N PRO A 87 -5.81 -11.04 3.28
CA PRO A 87 -5.42 -12.45 3.20
C PRO A 87 -5.65 -13.08 1.82
N SER A 88 -6.62 -12.57 1.05
CA SER A 88 -6.86 -13.05 -0.31
C SER A 88 -5.72 -12.74 -1.28
N CYS A 89 -4.87 -11.78 -0.95
CA CYS A 89 -3.72 -11.37 -1.76
C CYS A 89 -2.39 -11.74 -1.10
N ALA A 90 -2.41 -12.63 -0.09
CA ALA A 90 -1.22 -12.98 0.68
C ALA A 90 -0.06 -13.46 -0.21
N ASP A 91 -0.35 -14.29 -1.22
CA ASP A 91 0.68 -14.82 -2.12
C ASP A 91 1.33 -13.71 -2.95
N LEU A 92 0.55 -12.77 -3.45
CA LEU A 92 1.03 -11.62 -4.20
C LEU A 92 1.98 -10.77 -3.37
N PHE A 93 1.57 -10.42 -2.16
CA PHE A 93 2.39 -9.61 -1.26
C PHE A 93 3.64 -10.37 -0.81
N ALA A 94 3.54 -11.68 -0.58
CA ALA A 94 4.68 -12.50 -0.21
C ALA A 94 5.75 -12.49 -1.30
N VAL A 95 5.35 -12.59 -2.57
CA VAL A 95 6.27 -12.50 -3.71
C VAL A 95 6.94 -11.14 -3.76
N ALA A 96 6.15 -10.06 -3.63
CA ALA A 96 6.67 -8.69 -3.67
C ALA A 96 7.67 -8.43 -2.55
N LEU A 97 7.36 -8.86 -1.33
CA LEU A 97 8.24 -8.69 -0.17
C LEU A 97 9.53 -9.51 -0.31
N ALA A 98 9.44 -10.75 -0.78
CA ALA A 98 10.60 -11.61 -0.98
C ALA A 98 11.56 -11.03 -2.02
N ARG A 99 11.04 -10.49 -3.11
CA ARG A 99 11.86 -9.85 -4.14
C ARG A 99 12.48 -8.56 -3.65
N ALA A 100 11.72 -7.77 -2.89
CA ALA A 100 12.20 -6.51 -2.35
C ALA A 100 13.40 -6.68 -1.41
N VAL A 101 13.44 -7.76 -0.63
CA VAL A 101 14.59 -8.07 0.23
C VAL A 101 15.86 -8.22 -0.60
N ARG A 102 15.74 -8.69 -1.84
CA ARG A 102 16.87 -8.82 -2.78
C ARG A 102 17.12 -7.55 -3.59
N GLY A 103 16.39 -6.46 -3.31
CA GLY A 103 16.51 -5.22 -4.05
C GLY A 103 15.80 -5.23 -5.39
N GLU A 104 14.89 -6.17 -5.61
CA GLU A 104 14.16 -6.30 -6.87
C GLU A 104 12.75 -5.72 -6.77
N GLY A 105 12.37 -4.92 -7.76
CA GLY A 105 10.99 -4.48 -7.94
C GLY A 105 10.12 -5.58 -8.52
N THR A 106 8.81 -5.41 -8.41
CA THR A 106 7.82 -6.36 -8.92
C THR A 106 6.63 -5.61 -9.49
N SER A 107 6.11 -6.06 -10.61
CA SER A 107 4.91 -5.49 -11.23
C SER A 107 3.86 -6.58 -11.43
N PHE A 108 2.61 -6.24 -11.13
CA PHE A 108 1.46 -7.08 -11.44
C PHE A 108 0.51 -6.26 -12.31
N ARG A 109 0.11 -6.81 -13.44
CA ARG A 109 -0.80 -6.12 -14.37
C ARG A 109 -2.18 -6.75 -14.32
N ASP A 110 -3.20 -5.90 -14.43
CA ASP A 110 -4.59 -6.32 -14.49
C ASP A 110 -4.95 -7.26 -13.32
N GLN A 111 -4.42 -6.93 -12.15
CA GLN A 111 -4.67 -7.71 -10.94
C GLN A 111 -6.07 -7.45 -10.43
N GLU A 112 -6.86 -8.52 -10.31
CA GLU A 112 -8.20 -8.45 -9.76
C GLU A 112 -8.13 -8.28 -8.24
N LEU A 113 -8.80 -7.24 -7.74
CA LEU A 113 -8.91 -6.98 -6.31
C LEU A 113 -10.37 -6.66 -5.99
N ARG A 114 -10.81 -7.06 -4.81
CA ARG A 114 -12.12 -6.66 -4.30
C ARG A 114 -11.91 -5.50 -3.33
N CYS A 115 -12.50 -4.38 -3.65
CA CYS A 115 -12.36 -3.16 -2.87
C CYS A 115 -13.73 -2.55 -2.58
N VAL A 116 -13.79 -1.65 -1.60
CA VAL A 116 -15.02 -0.94 -1.26
C VAL A 116 -15.11 0.33 -2.11
N ARG A 117 -16.20 0.46 -2.86
CA ARG A 117 -16.56 1.66 -3.63
C ARG A 117 -17.99 2.01 -3.32
N ASP A 118 -18.24 3.27 -3.01
CA ASP A 118 -19.59 3.77 -2.69
C ASP A 118 -20.30 2.91 -1.64
N GLY A 119 -19.53 2.45 -0.64
CA GLY A 119 -20.05 1.62 0.44
C GLY A 119 -20.29 0.16 0.10
N ALA A 120 -20.01 -0.27 -1.13
CA ALA A 120 -20.24 -1.65 -1.58
C ALA A 120 -18.93 -2.33 -1.97
N LEU A 121 -18.83 -3.62 -1.70
CA LEU A 121 -17.70 -4.44 -2.11
C LEU A 121 -17.81 -4.71 -3.62
N THR A 122 -16.81 -4.26 -4.36
CA THR A 122 -16.79 -4.28 -5.82
C THR A 122 -15.48 -4.89 -6.31
N THR A 123 -15.56 -5.67 -7.39
CA THR A 123 -14.37 -6.17 -8.07
C THR A 123 -13.80 -5.08 -8.96
N ALA A 124 -12.50 -4.85 -8.86
CA ALA A 124 -11.78 -3.89 -9.68
C ALA A 124 -10.43 -4.49 -10.09
N TRP A 125 -9.83 -3.93 -11.13
CA TRP A 125 -8.54 -4.38 -11.64
C TRP A 125 -7.53 -3.25 -11.53
N PHE A 126 -6.32 -3.62 -11.07
CA PHE A 126 -5.24 -2.67 -10.81
C PHE A 126 -3.94 -3.14 -11.41
N ASN A 127 -3.14 -2.19 -11.89
CA ASN A 127 -1.71 -2.41 -12.07
C ASN A 127 -1.03 -2.04 -10.76
N LEU A 128 -0.20 -2.92 -10.25
CA LEU A 128 0.52 -2.73 -8.99
C LEU A 128 2.02 -2.71 -9.28
N GLU A 129 2.68 -1.66 -8.84
CA GLU A 129 4.12 -1.51 -8.94
C GLU A 129 4.72 -1.51 -7.54
N PHE A 130 5.59 -2.48 -7.27
CA PHE A 130 6.28 -2.59 -5.99
C PHE A 130 7.74 -2.21 -6.16
N THR A 131 8.20 -1.24 -5.37
CA THR A 131 9.57 -0.74 -5.43
C THR A 131 10.19 -0.85 -4.04
N PRO A 132 11.37 -1.50 -3.90
CA PRO A 132 12.03 -1.57 -2.60
C PRO A 132 12.44 -0.19 -2.10
N VAL A 133 12.30 0.03 -0.81
CA VAL A 133 12.82 1.20 -0.11
C VAL A 133 14.04 0.74 0.67
N GLN A 134 15.21 1.20 0.27
CA GLN A 134 16.48 0.75 0.82
C GLN A 134 17.26 1.88 1.47
N ASP A 135 18.09 1.55 2.45
CA ASP A 135 19.04 2.49 3.00
C ASP A 135 20.28 2.61 2.10
N ALA A 136 21.24 3.46 2.51
CA ALA A 136 22.44 3.69 1.71
C ALA A 136 23.32 2.45 1.55
N SER A 137 23.19 1.46 2.43
CA SER A 137 23.93 0.19 2.35
C SER A 137 23.24 -0.86 1.47
N GLY A 138 22.02 -0.58 1.00
CA GLY A 138 21.23 -1.52 0.20
C GLY A 138 20.36 -2.45 1.03
N PHE A 139 20.25 -2.21 2.33
CA PHE A 139 19.34 -2.97 3.19
C PHE A 139 17.90 -2.50 2.95
N THR A 140 17.01 -3.46 2.70
CA THR A 140 15.59 -3.16 2.43
C THR A 140 14.84 -2.85 3.72
N LEU A 141 14.28 -1.63 3.80
CA LEU A 141 13.51 -1.16 4.94
C LEU A 141 12.01 -1.40 4.75
N GLY A 142 11.58 -1.47 3.52
CA GLY A 142 10.19 -1.67 3.17
C GLY A 142 9.96 -1.70 1.67
N VAL A 143 8.70 -1.67 1.27
CA VAL A 143 8.30 -1.73 -0.14
C VAL A 143 7.24 -0.67 -0.39
N LEU A 144 7.44 0.16 -1.41
CA LEU A 144 6.45 1.12 -1.85
C LEU A 144 5.60 0.49 -2.95
N CYS A 145 4.28 0.49 -2.77
CA CYS A 145 3.34 0.00 -3.77
C CYS A 145 2.54 1.18 -4.34
N VAL A 146 2.56 1.33 -5.64
CA VAL A 146 1.72 2.29 -6.36
C VAL A 146 0.68 1.51 -7.14
N ALA A 147 -0.59 1.86 -6.95
CA ALA A 147 -1.69 1.20 -7.62
C ALA A 147 -2.33 2.12 -8.66
N SER A 148 -2.61 1.58 -9.83
CA SER A 148 -3.33 2.29 -10.89
C SER A 148 -4.59 1.50 -11.22
N ASP A 149 -5.75 2.15 -11.12
CA ASP A 149 -7.02 1.53 -11.44
C ASP A 149 -7.17 1.39 -12.96
N VAL A 150 -7.25 0.16 -13.42
CA VAL A 150 -7.40 -0.15 -14.85
C VAL A 150 -8.72 -0.88 -15.12
N THR A 151 -9.67 -0.81 -14.20
CA THR A 151 -10.97 -1.48 -14.28
C THR A 151 -11.68 -1.20 -15.60
N HIS A 152 -11.81 0.08 -15.95
CA HIS A 152 -12.48 0.48 -17.19
C HIS A 152 -11.79 -0.10 -18.42
N HIS A 153 -10.47 -0.09 -18.43
CA HIS A 153 -9.67 -0.62 -19.53
C HIS A 153 -9.87 -2.13 -19.68
N VAL A 154 -9.84 -2.86 -18.58
CA VAL A 154 -10.03 -4.32 -18.58
C VAL A 154 -11.45 -4.69 -19.02
N GLU A 155 -12.47 -4.01 -18.49
CA GLU A 155 -13.86 -4.26 -18.86
C GLU A 155 -14.11 -3.99 -20.33
N LYS A 156 -13.56 -2.90 -20.86
CA LYS A 156 -13.70 -2.55 -22.26
C LYS A 156 -13.02 -3.57 -23.17
N ALA A 157 -11.84 -4.05 -22.81
CA ALA A 157 -11.12 -5.08 -23.54
C ALA A 157 -11.94 -6.39 -23.59
N ARG A 158 -12.59 -6.76 -22.49
CA ARG A 158 -13.46 -7.93 -22.42
C ARG A 158 -14.69 -7.78 -23.31
N GLU A 159 -15.30 -6.60 -23.31
CA GLU A 159 -16.43 -6.30 -24.19
C GLU A 159 -16.05 -6.43 -25.67
N LEU A 160 -14.88 -5.95 -26.06
CA LEU A 160 -14.38 -6.05 -27.41
C LEU A 160 -14.15 -7.51 -27.84
N VAL A 161 -13.64 -8.34 -26.95
CA VAL A 161 -13.45 -9.77 -27.20
C VAL A 161 -14.80 -10.46 -27.41
N VAL A 162 -15.80 -10.16 -26.58
CA VAL A 162 -17.15 -10.70 -26.71
C VAL A 162 -17.81 -10.21 -28.00
N ALA A 163 -17.67 -8.93 -28.34
CA ALA A 163 -18.23 -8.35 -29.55
C ALA A 163 -17.56 -8.89 -30.84
N GLY A 164 -16.29 -9.30 -30.75
CA GLY A 164 -15.53 -9.86 -31.87
C GLY A 164 -15.86 -11.30 -32.22
N LYS A 165 -16.75 -11.93 -31.47
CA LYS A 165 -17.26 -13.26 -31.78
C LYS A 165 -18.56 -13.17 -32.57
#